data_717a44759377eb45ed53e4391d1e9df8
#
_entry.id   717a44759377eb45ed53e4391d1e9df8
#
_cell.length_a   1.000
_cell.length_b   1.000
_cell.length_c   1.000
_cell.angle_alpha   90.00
_cell.angle_beta   90.00
_cell.angle_gamma   90.00
#
_symmetry.space_group_name_H-M   'P 1'
#
loop_
_entity.id
_entity.type
_entity.pdbx_description
1 polymer ?
#
loop_
_entity_poly.entity_id
_entity_poly.type
_entity_poly.pdbx_seq_one_letter_code
_entity_poly.pdbx_strand_id
1 'polypeptide(L)'
;MGSNVSKPAPQPVEAVSEKFSSLSVAAAEPKSADGSLSSATVETWESEASRDPTTHLARTILSHTDFKIVLMSRDAKIADTHVFNTQLEFKADPITSQKSSGRCWLFATTNVLRHHIMKKLNLKEFELSQSYLFLWDKLNKCNYYLEQSIQLADRPLDDRVVSFLSSDLISDGGQWDMAVNLLETYGVVPQTVFPESYSSSYSSPMNGLLKLKLREHALILRRLAASLNFTPSSLDTTNANSSDDAALKTLRAKKEELMAEIWRIITATLGVPPLAHESFTWDYYDKDGKPHTWSGTPVEYYKAFSNKQYPAVDSFSLINDPRNEYSKLYTVDRLGNLWGGRPVLYVNTEIENLKNAIVKMIKAGQPVFFGCDVGQFSNTPSGIMDTALHQIEGAFNIKLGLTKAERLQVNESSMTHAMVITAVHVDPASGQPVRYRVENSWGPDVGDKGYFVMTDKWFEEFVFQVVVPKTLAPKELVKVYESGEKTVLPPWDPMGSLA
;
A
#
# COMPACT_ATOMS: atom_id res chain seq x y z
N MET A 1 -34.94 -28.52 -14.17
CA MET A 1 -34.48 -27.84 -15.41
C MET A 1 -33.47 -26.81 -14.99
N GLY A 2 -32.19 -27.15 -15.08
CA GLY A 2 -31.09 -26.32 -14.69
C GLY A 2 -30.66 -25.44 -15.86
N SER A 3 -30.66 -24.12 -15.66
CA SER A 3 -30.06 -23.16 -16.57
C SER A 3 -28.56 -23.04 -16.30
N ASN A 4 -27.74 -23.62 -17.17
CA ASN A 4 -26.32 -23.40 -17.23
C ASN A 4 -26.07 -21.92 -17.65
N VAL A 5 -25.64 -21.10 -16.72
CA VAL A 5 -25.03 -19.81 -17.04
C VAL A 5 -23.55 -20.07 -17.28
N SER A 6 -23.15 -20.10 -18.56
CA SER A 6 -21.75 -20.18 -18.97
C SER A 6 -21.00 -18.93 -18.57
N LYS A 7 -19.89 -19.13 -17.83
CA LYS A 7 -18.91 -18.06 -17.51
C LYS A 7 -18.28 -17.52 -18.80
N PRO A 8 -18.09 -16.21 -18.95
CA PRO A 8 -17.29 -15.69 -20.06
C PRO A 8 -15.83 -16.15 -19.88
N ALA A 9 -15.29 -16.74 -20.92
CA ALA A 9 -13.87 -17.08 -21.04
C ALA A 9 -13.01 -15.82 -21.04
N PRO A 10 -11.74 -15.88 -20.58
CA PRO A 10 -10.81 -14.76 -20.71
C PRO A 10 -10.69 -14.40 -22.18
N GLN A 11 -10.89 -13.12 -22.51
CA GLN A 11 -10.83 -12.66 -23.90
C GLN A 11 -9.39 -12.77 -24.42
N PRO A 12 -9.16 -13.40 -25.60
CA PRO A 12 -7.82 -13.49 -26.18
C PRO A 12 -7.26 -12.10 -26.51
N VAL A 13 -5.94 -12.01 -26.54
CA VAL A 13 -5.17 -10.78 -26.91
C VAL A 13 -5.62 -10.23 -28.27
N GLU A 14 -6.20 -11.01 -29.15
CA GLU A 14 -6.81 -10.61 -30.42
C GLU A 14 -7.98 -9.61 -30.28
N ALA A 15 -8.74 -9.66 -29.19
CA ALA A 15 -9.86 -8.71 -28.97
C ALA A 15 -9.39 -7.29 -28.61
N VAL A 16 -8.15 -7.16 -28.13
CA VAL A 16 -7.52 -5.84 -27.88
C VAL A 16 -7.05 -5.23 -29.21
N SER A 17 -6.57 -6.04 -30.14
CA SER A 17 -6.15 -5.62 -31.47
C SER A 17 -7.31 -5.04 -32.29
N GLU A 18 -8.53 -5.57 -32.17
CA GLU A 18 -9.69 -5.06 -32.93
C GLU A 18 -10.20 -3.70 -32.43
N LYS A 19 -10.05 -3.37 -31.12
CA LYS A 19 -10.41 -2.04 -30.59
C LYS A 19 -9.45 -0.94 -31.05
N PHE A 20 -8.18 -1.26 -31.26
CA PHE A 20 -7.22 -0.30 -31.83
C PHE A 20 -7.36 -0.14 -33.33
N SER A 21 -7.89 -1.13 -34.06
CA SER A 21 -8.14 -1.04 -35.52
C SER A 21 -9.34 -0.16 -35.88
N SER A 22 -10.22 0.19 -34.91
CA SER A 22 -11.35 1.09 -35.15
C SER A 22 -11.01 2.57 -34.97
N LEU A 23 -9.81 2.91 -34.50
CA LEU A 23 -9.22 4.24 -34.64
C LEU A 23 -8.66 4.35 -36.06
N SER A 24 -9.52 4.53 -37.08
CA SER A 24 -9.10 4.89 -38.42
C SER A 24 -8.57 6.34 -38.44
N VAL A 25 -7.35 6.51 -37.89
CA VAL A 25 -6.46 7.52 -38.45
C VAL A 25 -6.18 7.03 -39.88
N ALA A 26 -6.68 7.71 -40.91
CA ALA A 26 -6.28 7.44 -42.26
C ALA A 26 -4.74 7.38 -42.25
N ALA A 27 -4.19 6.19 -42.47
CA ALA A 27 -2.76 5.96 -42.38
C ALA A 27 -2.09 6.76 -43.48
N ALA A 28 -1.67 7.99 -43.17
CA ALA A 28 -0.67 8.67 -43.97
C ALA A 28 0.57 7.77 -43.95
N GLU A 29 1.10 7.42 -45.13
CA GLU A 29 2.34 6.66 -45.21
C GLU A 29 3.40 7.31 -44.34
N PRO A 30 4.13 6.56 -43.49
CA PRO A 30 5.14 7.12 -42.64
C PRO A 30 6.14 7.88 -43.48
N LYS A 31 6.27 9.19 -43.25
CA LYS A 31 7.19 10.08 -43.99
C LYS A 31 8.67 9.78 -43.73
N SER A 32 8.98 8.83 -42.85
CA SER A 32 10.31 8.35 -42.51
C SER A 32 10.29 6.82 -42.42
N ALA A 33 11.08 6.17 -43.26
CA ALA A 33 11.19 4.72 -43.36
C ALA A 33 12.02 4.12 -42.19
N ASP A 34 12.76 4.93 -41.42
CA ASP A 34 13.67 4.54 -40.34
C ASP A 34 13.05 4.68 -38.93
N GLY A 35 11.76 5.07 -38.87
CA GLY A 35 11.06 5.28 -37.60
C GLY A 35 11.33 6.64 -36.93
N SER A 36 12.19 7.49 -37.49
CA SER A 36 12.45 8.84 -36.95
C SER A 36 11.29 9.81 -37.26
N LEU A 37 11.11 10.83 -36.43
CA LEU A 37 10.18 11.91 -36.68
C LEU A 37 10.78 12.94 -37.63
N SER A 38 10.15 13.18 -38.79
CA SER A 38 10.61 14.24 -39.69
C SER A 38 10.01 15.60 -39.31
N SER A 39 10.75 16.68 -39.57
CA SER A 39 10.28 18.06 -39.38
C SER A 39 8.95 18.30 -40.15
N ALA A 40 8.81 17.76 -41.35
CA ALA A 40 7.58 17.87 -42.14
C ALA A 40 6.37 17.21 -41.45
N THR A 41 6.59 16.11 -40.70
CA THR A 41 5.53 15.48 -39.91
C THR A 41 5.09 16.39 -38.75
N VAL A 42 6.05 16.95 -38.02
CA VAL A 42 5.78 17.90 -36.93
C VAL A 42 5.08 19.16 -37.43
N GLU A 43 5.50 19.73 -38.57
CA GLU A 43 4.84 20.87 -39.22
C GLU A 43 3.39 20.57 -39.60
N THR A 44 3.11 19.35 -40.06
CA THR A 44 1.74 18.91 -40.36
C THR A 44 0.88 18.88 -39.07
N TRP A 45 1.37 18.25 -38.02
CA TRP A 45 0.67 18.21 -36.71
C TRP A 45 0.45 19.61 -36.15
N GLU A 46 1.45 20.48 -36.24
CA GLU A 46 1.32 21.85 -35.76
C GLU A 46 0.29 22.65 -36.57
N SER A 47 0.27 22.47 -37.91
CA SER A 47 -0.74 23.11 -38.78
C SER A 47 -2.17 22.66 -38.47
N GLU A 48 -2.35 21.37 -38.12
CA GLU A 48 -3.66 20.83 -37.67
C GLU A 48 -4.03 21.36 -36.28
N ALA A 49 -3.12 21.28 -35.32
CA ALA A 49 -3.34 21.74 -33.96
C ALA A 49 -3.63 23.24 -33.83
N SER A 50 -2.96 24.06 -34.66
CA SER A 50 -3.17 25.52 -34.70
C SER A 50 -4.52 25.94 -35.26
N ARG A 51 -5.22 25.06 -35.96
CA ARG A 51 -6.58 25.32 -36.47
C ARG A 51 -7.67 25.03 -35.46
N ASP A 52 -7.34 24.23 -34.42
CA ASP A 52 -8.29 23.88 -33.36
C ASP A 52 -8.34 25.00 -32.30
N PRO A 53 -9.49 25.68 -32.13
CA PRO A 53 -9.64 26.75 -31.15
C PRO A 53 -9.42 26.25 -29.70
N THR A 54 -9.76 24.99 -29.41
CA THR A 54 -9.58 24.40 -28.08
C THR A 54 -8.09 24.24 -27.75
N THR A 55 -7.32 23.70 -28.68
CA THR A 55 -5.86 23.58 -28.56
C THR A 55 -5.20 24.94 -28.41
N HIS A 56 -5.64 25.97 -29.16
CA HIS A 56 -5.11 27.32 -29.07
C HIS A 56 -5.36 27.93 -27.66
N LEU A 57 -6.59 27.82 -27.17
CA LEU A 57 -6.95 28.28 -25.83
C LEU A 57 -6.19 27.51 -24.77
N ALA A 58 -6.10 26.16 -24.87
CA ALA A 58 -5.34 25.32 -23.95
C ALA A 58 -3.87 25.75 -23.88
N ARG A 59 -3.20 25.96 -25.01
CA ARG A 59 -1.81 26.46 -25.06
C ARG A 59 -1.64 27.80 -24.35
N THR A 60 -2.57 28.73 -24.55
CA THR A 60 -2.52 30.06 -23.92
C THR A 60 -2.61 29.97 -22.41
N ILE A 61 -3.40 29.05 -21.87
CA ILE A 61 -3.63 28.91 -20.42
C ILE A 61 -2.59 27.99 -19.79
N LEU A 62 -2.40 26.78 -20.37
CA LEU A 62 -1.64 25.72 -19.71
C LEU A 62 -0.12 25.89 -19.79
N SER A 63 0.38 26.79 -20.66
CA SER A 63 1.80 27.17 -20.67
C SER A 63 2.25 27.96 -19.44
N HIS A 64 1.32 28.50 -18.65
CA HIS A 64 1.61 29.38 -17.52
C HIS A 64 1.33 28.77 -16.15
N THR A 65 0.72 27.58 -16.08
CA THR A 65 0.29 27.02 -14.81
C THR A 65 0.16 25.47 -14.88
N ASP A 66 0.13 24.83 -13.71
CA ASP A 66 -0.14 23.40 -13.62
C ASP A 66 -1.55 23.09 -14.14
N PHE A 67 -1.62 22.24 -15.16
CA PHE A 67 -2.88 21.85 -15.77
C PHE A 67 -3.86 21.18 -14.79
N LYS A 68 -3.38 20.43 -13.79
CA LYS A 68 -4.23 19.80 -12.78
C LYS A 68 -4.99 20.82 -11.93
N ILE A 69 -4.43 22.02 -11.74
CA ILE A 69 -5.09 23.10 -11.00
C ILE A 69 -6.18 23.76 -11.86
N VAL A 70 -5.84 24.09 -13.11
CA VAL A 70 -6.72 24.86 -14.00
C VAL A 70 -7.86 24.02 -14.56
N LEU A 71 -7.60 22.75 -14.85
CA LEU A 71 -8.60 21.84 -15.43
C LEU A 71 -9.51 21.19 -14.38
N MET A 72 -9.46 21.65 -13.13
CA MET A 72 -10.31 21.11 -12.08
C MET A 72 -11.77 21.46 -12.30
N SER A 73 -12.63 20.44 -12.38
CA SER A 73 -14.06 20.56 -12.59
C SER A 73 -14.74 21.27 -11.41
N ARG A 74 -15.44 22.37 -11.70
CA ARG A 74 -16.29 23.04 -10.71
C ARG A 74 -17.46 22.15 -10.28
N ASP A 75 -18.04 21.40 -11.22
CA ASP A 75 -19.21 20.56 -10.97
C ASP A 75 -18.86 19.40 -10.04
N ALA A 76 -17.69 18.75 -10.23
CA ALA A 76 -17.19 17.74 -9.32
C ALA A 76 -17.00 18.32 -7.90
N LYS A 77 -16.41 19.51 -7.77
CA LYS A 77 -16.24 20.16 -6.46
C LYS A 77 -17.57 20.46 -5.75
N ILE A 78 -18.62 20.72 -6.48
CA ILE A 78 -19.96 21.01 -5.92
C ILE A 78 -20.65 19.69 -5.54
N ALA A 79 -20.50 18.64 -6.34
CA ALA A 79 -21.12 17.33 -6.13
C ALA A 79 -20.49 16.53 -4.99
N ASP A 80 -19.18 16.67 -4.77
CA ASP A 80 -18.41 15.88 -3.82
C ASP A 80 -18.50 16.44 -2.39
N THR A 81 -19.64 16.23 -1.78
CA THR A 81 -19.94 16.72 -0.43
C THR A 81 -19.53 15.74 0.66
N HIS A 82 -19.08 16.25 1.81
CA HIS A 82 -18.77 15.46 3.01
C HIS A 82 -20.02 15.06 3.81
N VAL A 83 -21.10 14.61 3.14
CA VAL A 83 -22.36 14.17 3.76
C VAL A 83 -22.51 12.66 3.59
N PHE A 84 -22.66 11.95 4.71
CA PHE A 84 -22.71 10.49 4.77
C PHE A 84 -23.86 10.02 5.66
N ASN A 85 -24.59 8.98 5.25
CA ASN A 85 -25.70 8.41 6.01
C ASN A 85 -25.33 7.19 6.86
N THR A 86 -24.13 6.67 6.69
CA THR A 86 -23.57 5.55 7.47
C THR A 86 -22.13 5.91 7.85
N GLN A 87 -21.85 6.04 9.14
CA GLN A 87 -20.53 6.48 9.60
C GLN A 87 -20.20 5.91 10.98
N LEU A 88 -18.91 5.95 11.33
CA LEU A 88 -18.46 5.63 12.67
C LEU A 88 -19.03 6.59 13.69
N GLU A 89 -19.14 6.14 14.94
CA GLU A 89 -19.74 6.87 16.06
C GLU A 89 -19.10 8.24 16.32
N PHE A 90 -17.79 8.34 16.09
CA PHE A 90 -17.02 9.58 16.24
C PHE A 90 -15.86 9.63 15.22
N LYS A 91 -15.35 10.82 14.99
CA LYS A 91 -14.09 11.06 14.28
C LYS A 91 -12.94 10.97 15.30
N ALA A 92 -11.89 10.21 14.98
CA ALA A 92 -10.72 10.09 15.85
C ALA A 92 -9.84 11.34 15.72
N ASP A 93 -9.41 11.90 16.84
CA ASP A 93 -8.50 13.03 16.93
C ASP A 93 -7.19 12.63 17.65
N PRO A 94 -6.06 13.29 17.35
CA PRO A 94 -5.84 14.24 16.25
C PRO A 94 -5.75 13.53 14.89
N ILE A 95 -5.91 14.29 13.80
CA ILE A 95 -5.56 13.78 12.46
C ILE A 95 -4.06 13.63 12.38
N THR A 96 -3.63 12.42 12.03
CA THR A 96 -2.22 12.03 12.02
C THR A 96 -1.47 12.57 10.81
N SER A 97 -0.14 12.69 10.90
CA SER A 97 0.71 13.15 9.80
C SER A 97 1.98 12.34 9.66
N GLN A 98 2.11 11.61 8.56
CA GLN A 98 3.31 10.82 8.23
C GLN A 98 4.50 11.69 7.77
N LYS A 99 4.27 12.99 7.54
CA LYS A 99 5.27 13.92 7.01
C LYS A 99 5.93 13.39 5.72
N SER A 100 7.25 13.52 5.60
CA SER A 100 8.04 13.08 4.44
C SER A 100 8.59 11.66 4.63
N SER A 101 7.70 10.70 4.85
CA SER A 101 8.01 9.27 4.97
C SER A 101 6.94 8.41 4.30
N GLY A 102 7.28 7.22 3.83
CA GLY A 102 6.35 6.27 3.22
C GLY A 102 5.64 5.37 4.23
N ARG A 103 5.28 5.86 5.41
CA ARG A 103 4.69 5.09 6.51
C ARG A 103 3.16 5.05 6.51
N CYS A 104 2.50 5.42 5.42
CA CYS A 104 1.03 5.50 5.34
C CYS A 104 0.33 4.23 5.85
N TRP A 105 0.85 3.05 5.53
CA TRP A 105 0.33 1.77 5.97
C TRP A 105 0.38 1.58 7.51
N LEU A 106 1.43 2.08 8.19
CA LEU A 106 1.50 2.08 9.65
C LEU A 106 0.53 3.09 10.25
N PHE A 107 0.39 4.28 9.66
CA PHE A 107 -0.59 5.28 10.06
C PHE A 107 -2.01 4.75 9.88
N ALA A 108 -2.33 4.17 8.71
CA ALA A 108 -3.64 3.56 8.48
C ALA A 108 -3.92 2.42 9.48
N THR A 109 -2.96 1.54 9.73
CA THR A 109 -3.10 0.46 10.72
C THR A 109 -3.36 1.00 12.12
N THR A 110 -2.54 1.95 12.59
CA THR A 110 -2.70 2.53 13.93
C THR A 110 -3.98 3.34 14.06
N ASN A 111 -4.44 4.00 13.00
CA ASN A 111 -5.73 4.70 12.97
C ASN A 111 -6.92 3.74 13.04
N VAL A 112 -6.83 2.54 12.44
CA VAL A 112 -7.83 1.47 12.64
C VAL A 112 -7.86 1.01 14.10
N LEU A 113 -6.69 0.75 14.68
CA LEU A 113 -6.59 0.24 16.06
C LEU A 113 -7.02 1.27 17.10
N ARG A 114 -6.60 2.53 16.95
CA ARG A 114 -6.87 3.59 17.94
C ARG A 114 -8.35 3.86 18.15
N HIS A 115 -9.18 3.68 17.11
CA HIS A 115 -10.62 3.91 17.22
C HIS A 115 -11.24 3.04 18.31
N HIS A 116 -10.89 1.75 18.39
CA HIS A 116 -11.33 0.85 19.45
C HIS A 116 -10.75 1.22 20.81
N ILE A 117 -9.47 1.60 20.87
CA ILE A 117 -8.78 2.01 22.10
C ILE A 117 -9.43 3.27 22.69
N MET A 118 -9.67 4.29 21.85
CA MET A 118 -10.31 5.54 22.24
C MET A 118 -11.70 5.28 22.83
N LYS A 119 -12.50 4.43 22.19
CA LYS A 119 -13.82 4.05 22.70
C LYS A 119 -13.72 3.32 24.04
N LYS A 120 -12.79 2.36 24.17
CA LYS A 120 -12.61 1.54 25.36
C LYS A 120 -12.12 2.33 26.57
N LEU A 121 -11.20 3.27 26.34
CA LEU A 121 -10.59 4.09 27.39
C LEU A 121 -11.24 5.46 27.57
N ASN A 122 -12.34 5.73 26.84
CA ASN A 122 -13.06 7.00 26.87
C ASN A 122 -12.14 8.20 26.57
N LEU A 123 -11.30 8.10 25.52
CA LEU A 123 -10.33 9.14 25.17
C LEU A 123 -10.94 10.14 24.20
N LYS A 124 -10.60 11.42 24.36
CA LYS A 124 -10.95 12.50 23.43
C LYS A 124 -9.96 12.54 22.25
N GLU A 125 -8.67 12.44 22.56
CA GLU A 125 -7.56 12.47 21.62
C GLU A 125 -6.60 11.34 21.95
N PHE A 126 -6.08 10.67 20.92
CA PHE A 126 -5.12 9.58 21.12
C PHE A 126 -4.42 9.19 19.84
N GLU A 127 -3.12 8.91 19.96
CA GLU A 127 -2.32 8.28 18.91
C GLU A 127 -1.52 7.10 19.46
N LEU A 128 -1.41 6.05 18.66
CA LEU A 128 -0.38 5.02 18.81
C LEU A 128 0.91 5.49 18.15
N SER A 129 2.05 5.04 18.65
CA SER A 129 3.35 5.37 18.06
C SER A 129 3.59 4.63 16.75
N GLN A 130 3.51 5.33 15.63
CA GLN A 130 3.92 4.82 14.32
C GLN A 130 5.45 4.72 14.25
N SER A 131 6.18 5.59 14.94
CA SER A 131 7.64 5.56 15.03
C SER A 131 8.16 4.28 15.68
N TYR A 132 7.45 3.76 16.69
CA TYR A 132 7.74 2.47 17.33
C TYR A 132 7.66 1.31 16.33
N LEU A 133 6.56 1.19 15.61
CA LEU A 133 6.37 0.16 14.60
C LEU A 133 7.35 0.32 13.44
N PHE A 134 7.63 1.55 13.03
CA PHE A 134 8.58 1.86 11.97
C PHE A 134 10.00 1.43 12.30
N LEU A 135 10.44 1.62 13.54
CA LEU A 135 11.76 1.16 13.99
C LEU A 135 11.89 -0.37 13.84
N TRP A 136 10.91 -1.11 14.32
CA TRP A 136 10.91 -2.56 14.22
C TRP A 136 10.78 -3.05 12.78
N ASP A 137 9.97 -2.39 11.96
CA ASP A 137 9.88 -2.69 10.53
C ASP A 137 11.22 -2.51 9.83
N LYS A 138 11.91 -1.40 10.06
CA LYS A 138 13.23 -1.14 9.47
C LYS A 138 14.26 -2.19 9.87
N LEU A 139 14.34 -2.51 11.15
CA LEU A 139 15.26 -3.54 11.63
C LEU A 139 14.97 -4.90 10.98
N ASN A 140 13.70 -5.29 10.92
CA ASN A 140 13.31 -6.57 10.38
C ASN A 140 13.46 -6.64 8.85
N LYS A 141 13.16 -5.58 8.11
CA LYS A 141 13.42 -5.51 6.67
C LYS A 141 14.90 -5.59 6.34
N CYS A 142 15.77 -4.98 7.15
CA CYS A 142 17.22 -5.13 7.01
C CYS A 142 17.64 -6.60 7.18
N ASN A 143 17.15 -7.26 8.22
CA ASN A 143 17.40 -8.69 8.43
C ASN A 143 16.82 -9.55 7.29
N TYR A 144 15.60 -9.24 6.85
CA TYR A 144 14.92 -9.93 5.76
C TYR A 144 15.71 -9.88 4.45
N TYR A 145 16.22 -8.70 4.09
CA TYR A 145 17.08 -8.51 2.92
C TYR A 145 18.39 -9.31 3.02
N LEU A 146 19.03 -9.33 4.19
CA LEU A 146 20.29 -10.08 4.37
C LEU A 146 20.06 -11.60 4.35
N GLU A 147 18.96 -12.13 4.90
CA GLU A 147 18.57 -13.54 4.76
C GLU A 147 18.29 -13.90 3.29
N GLN A 148 17.59 -13.02 2.54
CA GLN A 148 17.41 -13.23 1.09
C GLN A 148 18.74 -13.20 0.35
N SER A 149 19.68 -12.34 0.75
CA SER A 149 21.02 -12.28 0.16
C SER A 149 21.83 -13.57 0.38
N ILE A 150 21.64 -14.21 1.54
CA ILE A 150 22.19 -15.53 1.83
C ILE A 150 21.53 -16.60 0.94
N GLN A 151 20.20 -16.58 0.83
CA GLN A 151 19.45 -17.53 -0.02
C GLN A 151 19.76 -17.41 -1.53
N LEU A 152 20.26 -16.27 -1.96
CA LEU A 152 20.58 -15.98 -3.36
C LEU A 152 22.10 -15.84 -3.59
N ALA A 153 22.91 -16.34 -2.64
CA ALA A 153 24.35 -16.11 -2.68
C ALA A 153 25.06 -16.76 -3.87
N ASP A 154 24.51 -17.84 -4.42
CA ASP A 154 25.00 -18.55 -5.61
C ASP A 154 24.58 -17.89 -6.93
N ARG A 155 23.56 -17.01 -6.93
CA ARG A 155 23.13 -16.32 -8.14
C ARG A 155 24.01 -15.12 -8.47
N PRO A 156 24.27 -14.80 -9.73
CA PRO A 156 25.04 -13.63 -10.12
C PRO A 156 24.32 -12.32 -9.72
N LEU A 157 25.06 -11.20 -9.62
CA LEU A 157 24.49 -9.92 -9.20
C LEU A 157 23.54 -9.31 -10.24
N ASP A 158 23.67 -9.68 -11.49
CA ASP A 158 22.81 -9.31 -12.62
C ASP A 158 21.61 -10.27 -12.83
N ASP A 159 21.47 -11.32 -11.99
CA ASP A 159 20.24 -12.10 -11.95
C ASP A 159 19.05 -11.16 -11.69
N ARG A 160 17.95 -11.36 -12.42
CA ARG A 160 16.78 -10.48 -12.37
C ARG A 160 16.21 -10.32 -10.95
N VAL A 161 16.15 -11.42 -10.18
CA VAL A 161 15.61 -11.38 -8.80
C VAL A 161 16.59 -10.63 -7.89
N VAL A 162 17.90 -10.93 -7.98
CA VAL A 162 18.93 -10.24 -7.18
C VAL A 162 18.94 -8.74 -7.49
N SER A 163 18.90 -8.37 -8.75
CA SER A 163 18.87 -6.98 -9.21
C SER A 163 17.62 -6.26 -8.71
N PHE A 164 16.43 -6.88 -8.84
CA PHE A 164 15.17 -6.31 -8.38
C PHE A 164 15.19 -6.06 -6.86
N LEU A 165 15.55 -7.04 -6.05
CA LEU A 165 15.64 -6.91 -4.59
C LEU A 165 16.69 -5.89 -4.15
N SER A 166 17.73 -5.67 -4.94
CA SER A 166 18.79 -4.69 -4.68
C SER A 166 18.44 -3.27 -5.13
N SER A 167 17.35 -3.07 -5.87
CA SER A 167 16.88 -1.73 -6.29
C SER A 167 16.22 -0.97 -5.14
N ASP A 168 15.33 -1.62 -4.38
CA ASP A 168 14.69 -1.03 -3.21
C ASP A 168 14.67 -2.02 -2.01
N LEU A 169 15.76 -2.05 -1.25
CA LEU A 169 16.04 -3.04 -0.21
C LEU A 169 15.12 -2.94 1.01
N ILE A 170 14.75 -1.71 1.39
CA ILE A 170 14.07 -1.40 2.66
C ILE A 170 13.12 -0.21 2.47
N SER A 171 12.16 -0.33 1.57
CA SER A 171 11.11 0.68 1.41
C SER A 171 10.44 1.02 2.74
N ASP A 172 9.95 2.25 2.89
CA ASP A 172 9.13 2.63 4.05
C ASP A 172 7.74 2.01 3.98
N GLY A 173 7.26 1.71 2.78
CA GLY A 173 5.94 1.13 2.55
C GLY A 173 5.78 -0.29 3.09
N GLY A 174 4.55 -0.75 3.16
CA GLY A 174 4.23 -2.09 3.64
C GLY A 174 2.79 -2.49 3.33
N GLN A 175 2.45 -3.68 3.81
CA GLN A 175 1.15 -4.30 3.62
C GLN A 175 0.53 -4.70 4.96
N TRP A 176 -0.80 -4.98 4.98
CA TRP A 176 -1.51 -5.35 6.21
C TRP A 176 -0.86 -6.52 6.96
N ASP A 177 -0.50 -7.61 6.27
CA ASP A 177 0.13 -8.76 6.91
C ASP A 177 1.50 -8.43 7.51
N MET A 178 2.23 -7.48 6.93
CA MET A 178 3.48 -6.94 7.50
C MET A 178 3.20 -6.17 8.79
N ALA A 179 2.12 -5.39 8.84
CA ALA A 179 1.72 -4.71 10.08
C ALA A 179 1.33 -5.71 11.16
N VAL A 180 0.56 -6.75 10.82
CA VAL A 180 0.18 -7.81 11.76
C VAL A 180 1.43 -8.51 12.33
N ASN A 181 2.45 -8.80 11.51
CA ASN A 181 3.72 -9.33 11.98
C ASN A 181 4.34 -8.46 13.09
N LEU A 182 4.33 -7.14 12.90
CA LEU A 182 4.88 -6.20 13.89
C LEU A 182 4.03 -6.15 15.16
N LEU A 183 2.70 -6.09 15.01
CA LEU A 183 1.76 -6.04 16.12
C LEU A 183 1.87 -7.28 17.04
N GLU A 184 1.91 -8.46 16.45
CA GLU A 184 1.98 -9.73 17.20
C GLU A 184 3.36 -9.96 17.85
N THR A 185 4.44 -9.49 17.19
CA THR A 185 5.82 -9.70 17.66
C THR A 185 6.25 -8.65 18.67
N TYR A 186 5.97 -7.37 18.41
CA TYR A 186 6.49 -6.25 19.20
C TYR A 186 5.43 -5.49 19.98
N GLY A 187 4.15 -5.71 19.70
CA GLY A 187 3.08 -4.95 20.29
C GLY A 187 3.00 -3.51 19.79
N VAL A 188 2.40 -2.65 20.58
CA VAL A 188 2.27 -1.22 20.33
C VAL A 188 2.42 -0.40 21.59
N VAL A 189 2.74 0.87 21.45
CA VAL A 189 2.79 1.82 22.57
C VAL A 189 2.05 3.11 22.19
N PRO A 190 1.54 3.90 23.18
CA PRO A 190 1.09 5.26 22.94
C PRO A 190 2.18 6.13 22.32
N GLN A 191 1.81 7.09 21.51
CA GLN A 191 2.74 7.99 20.83
C GLN A 191 3.62 8.77 21.83
N THR A 192 3.09 9.12 23.00
CA THR A 192 3.83 9.82 24.07
C THR A 192 4.92 8.96 24.73
N VAL A 193 4.86 7.63 24.61
CA VAL A 193 5.89 6.70 25.13
C VAL A 193 7.06 6.58 24.17
N PHE A 194 6.81 6.62 22.87
CA PHE A 194 7.86 6.66 21.85
C PHE A 194 7.46 7.63 20.75
N PRO A 195 7.79 8.92 20.93
CA PRO A 195 7.37 9.98 20.02
C PRO A 195 8.13 9.97 18.69
N GLU A 196 7.65 10.78 17.75
CA GLU A 196 8.33 11.01 16.47
C GLU A 196 9.72 11.60 16.67
N SER A 197 10.68 11.10 15.90
CA SER A 197 12.01 11.71 15.72
C SER A 197 12.08 12.51 14.43
N TYR A 198 13.16 13.25 14.20
CA TYR A 198 13.40 13.87 12.90
C TYR A 198 13.43 12.82 11.77
N SER A 199 14.14 11.71 12.00
CA SER A 199 14.33 10.67 10.98
C SER A 199 13.09 9.79 10.77
N SER A 200 12.17 9.69 11.72
CA SER A 200 10.88 9.05 11.48
C SER A 200 9.98 9.93 10.60
N SER A 201 10.03 11.25 10.80
CA SER A 201 9.27 12.22 10.01
C SER A 201 9.91 12.55 8.65
N TYR A 202 11.22 12.35 8.51
CA TYR A 202 11.99 12.59 7.29
C TYR A 202 13.00 11.44 7.08
N SER A 203 12.50 10.31 6.57
CA SER A 203 13.20 9.02 6.57
C SER A 203 14.30 8.87 5.52
N SER A 204 14.27 9.66 4.45
CA SER A 204 15.15 9.48 3.28
C SER A 204 16.66 9.45 3.60
N PRO A 205 17.23 10.35 4.46
CA PRO A 205 18.67 10.30 4.78
C PRO A 205 19.06 9.01 5.52
N MET A 206 18.26 8.60 6.52
CA MET A 206 18.50 7.35 7.26
C MET A 206 18.41 6.14 6.32
N ASN A 207 17.38 6.10 5.48
CA ASN A 207 17.22 5.03 4.48
C ASN A 207 18.40 4.95 3.52
N GLY A 208 18.92 6.09 3.09
CA GLY A 208 20.11 6.15 2.23
C GLY A 208 21.32 5.50 2.87
N LEU A 209 21.59 5.80 4.14
CA LEU A 209 22.70 5.22 4.90
C LEU A 209 22.49 3.71 5.13
N LEU A 210 21.29 3.29 5.52
CA LEU A 210 20.97 1.88 5.70
C LEU A 210 21.12 1.09 4.38
N LYS A 211 20.61 1.61 3.26
CA LYS A 211 20.75 0.97 1.93
C LYS A 211 22.21 0.82 1.53
N LEU A 212 23.05 1.82 1.80
CA LEU A 212 24.50 1.75 1.55
C LEU A 212 25.14 0.60 2.35
N LYS A 213 24.89 0.54 3.67
CA LYS A 213 25.45 -0.49 4.54
C LYS A 213 24.93 -1.88 4.21
N LEU A 214 23.65 -2.03 3.89
CA LEU A 214 23.08 -3.31 3.51
C LEU A 214 23.68 -3.88 2.22
N ARG A 215 23.99 -3.05 1.22
CA ARG A 215 24.69 -3.50 0.01
C ARG A 215 26.10 -3.96 0.32
N GLU A 216 26.81 -3.25 1.17
CA GLU A 216 28.14 -3.68 1.67
C GLU A 216 28.03 -5.01 2.41
N HIS A 217 27.09 -5.14 3.35
CA HIS A 217 26.86 -6.35 4.13
C HIS A 217 26.47 -7.55 3.25
N ALA A 218 25.61 -7.35 2.25
CA ALA A 218 25.25 -8.40 1.30
C ALA A 218 26.47 -8.92 0.52
N LEU A 219 27.36 -8.03 0.08
CA LEU A 219 28.62 -8.43 -0.58
C LEU A 219 29.57 -9.18 0.35
N ILE A 220 29.66 -8.79 1.63
CA ILE A 220 30.44 -9.51 2.64
C ILE A 220 29.89 -10.94 2.81
N LEU A 221 28.56 -11.08 2.97
CA LEU A 221 27.92 -12.39 3.12
C LEU A 221 28.10 -13.27 1.87
N ARG A 222 27.96 -12.71 0.68
CA ARG A 222 28.20 -13.45 -0.58
C ARG A 222 29.61 -13.94 -0.72
N ARG A 223 30.63 -13.11 -0.37
CA ARG A 223 32.04 -13.53 -0.37
C ARG A 223 32.30 -14.63 0.65
N LEU A 224 31.71 -14.53 1.84
CA LEU A 224 31.79 -15.56 2.88
C LEU A 224 31.14 -16.87 2.40
N ALA A 225 29.94 -16.79 1.79
CA ALA A 225 29.23 -17.95 1.23
C ALA A 225 30.12 -18.68 0.18
N ALA A 226 30.74 -17.92 -0.72
CA ALA A 226 31.67 -18.47 -1.73
C ALA A 226 32.89 -19.14 -1.08
N SER A 227 33.49 -18.55 -0.04
CA SER A 227 34.63 -19.14 0.67
C SER A 227 34.29 -20.42 1.44
N LEU A 228 33.01 -20.57 1.86
CA LEU A 228 32.48 -21.77 2.52
C LEU A 228 31.97 -22.83 1.53
N ASN A 229 32.01 -22.56 0.22
CA ASN A 229 31.36 -23.35 -0.83
C ASN A 229 29.86 -23.62 -0.52
N PHE A 230 29.19 -22.63 0.09
CA PHE A 230 27.77 -22.74 0.47
C PHE A 230 26.87 -22.66 -0.77
N THR A 231 25.96 -23.63 -0.89
CA THR A 231 24.98 -23.69 -1.98
C THR A 231 23.56 -23.64 -1.40
N PRO A 232 22.82 -22.54 -1.58
CA PRO A 232 21.47 -22.36 -1.01
C PRO A 232 20.44 -23.42 -1.43
N SER A 233 20.59 -24.02 -2.61
CA SER A 233 19.70 -25.07 -3.13
C SER A 233 19.67 -26.34 -2.27
N SER A 234 20.65 -26.54 -1.39
CA SER A 234 20.65 -27.65 -0.41
C SER A 234 19.67 -27.43 0.75
N LEU A 235 19.16 -26.22 0.96
CA LEU A 235 18.22 -25.90 2.03
C LEU A 235 16.78 -26.40 1.75
N ASP A 236 16.42 -26.62 0.49
CA ASP A 236 15.10 -27.05 0.07
C ASP A 236 14.93 -28.59 0.01
N THR A 237 15.99 -29.35 0.27
CA THR A 237 15.94 -30.81 0.25
C THR A 237 15.89 -31.40 1.65
N THR A 238 15.05 -32.41 1.85
CA THR A 238 14.95 -33.20 3.08
C THR A 238 16.27 -33.92 3.49
N ASN A 239 17.34 -33.72 2.71
CA ASN A 239 18.70 -34.23 2.90
C ASN A 239 19.71 -33.09 2.90
N ALA A 240 19.54 -32.07 3.74
CA ALA A 240 20.57 -31.06 3.96
C ALA A 240 21.85 -31.75 4.47
N ASN A 241 22.95 -31.56 3.77
CA ASN A 241 24.26 -32.07 4.20
C ASN A 241 24.69 -31.33 5.47
N SER A 242 25.30 -32.00 6.42
CA SER A 242 25.79 -31.39 7.67
C SER A 242 26.79 -30.24 7.46
N SER A 243 27.47 -30.21 6.30
CA SER A 243 28.37 -29.12 5.88
C SER A 243 27.63 -27.83 5.56
N ASP A 244 26.45 -27.90 4.93
CA ASP A 244 25.67 -26.72 4.55
C ASP A 244 25.00 -26.09 5.77
N ASP A 245 24.58 -26.90 6.76
CA ASP A 245 24.10 -26.42 8.07
C ASP A 245 25.19 -25.64 8.81
N ALA A 246 26.42 -26.12 8.81
CA ALA A 246 27.55 -25.44 9.45
C ALA A 246 27.89 -24.11 8.75
N ALA A 247 27.88 -24.12 7.40
CA ALA A 247 28.11 -22.91 6.61
C ALA A 247 26.99 -21.88 6.81
N LEU A 248 25.73 -22.29 6.81
CA LEU A 248 24.58 -21.43 7.10
C LEU A 248 24.66 -20.82 8.49
N LYS A 249 25.04 -21.61 9.50
CA LYS A 249 25.24 -21.13 10.88
C LYS A 249 26.34 -20.06 10.93
N THR A 250 27.43 -20.26 10.21
CA THR A 250 28.52 -19.29 10.13
C THR A 250 28.08 -18.00 9.44
N LEU A 251 27.33 -18.10 8.34
CA LEU A 251 26.77 -16.96 7.61
C LEU A 251 25.79 -16.16 8.50
N ARG A 252 24.92 -16.84 9.23
CA ARG A 252 23.98 -16.17 10.14
C ARG A 252 24.66 -15.52 11.33
N ALA A 253 25.71 -16.14 11.90
CA ALA A 253 26.52 -15.50 12.94
C ALA A 253 27.18 -14.21 12.43
N LYS A 254 27.75 -14.23 11.20
CA LYS A 254 28.29 -13.02 10.57
C LYS A 254 27.20 -11.98 10.29
N LYS A 255 26.03 -12.40 9.82
CA LYS A 255 24.87 -11.50 9.64
C LYS A 255 24.49 -10.81 10.95
N GLU A 256 24.42 -11.52 12.08
CA GLU A 256 24.09 -10.93 13.38
C GLU A 256 25.10 -9.85 13.80
N GLU A 257 26.40 -10.11 13.59
CA GLU A 257 27.44 -9.09 13.79
C GLU A 257 27.21 -7.84 12.95
N LEU A 258 26.85 -8.01 11.66
CA LEU A 258 26.57 -6.91 10.76
C LEU A 258 25.25 -6.19 11.14
N MET A 259 24.27 -6.90 11.63
CA MET A 259 23.00 -6.32 12.11
C MET A 259 23.20 -5.44 13.35
N ALA A 260 24.23 -5.66 14.16
CA ALA A 260 24.58 -4.77 15.26
C ALA A 260 24.98 -3.35 14.79
N GLU A 261 25.58 -3.23 13.59
CA GLU A 261 25.83 -1.91 12.97
C GLU A 261 24.51 -1.24 12.56
N ILE A 262 23.59 -2.00 11.96
CA ILE A 262 22.26 -1.54 11.58
C ILE A 262 21.47 -1.04 12.81
N TRP A 263 21.49 -1.81 13.90
CA TRP A 263 20.86 -1.40 15.16
C TRP A 263 21.39 -0.06 15.69
N ARG A 264 22.70 0.17 15.64
CA ARG A 264 23.30 1.45 16.04
C ARG A 264 22.83 2.62 15.20
N ILE A 265 22.69 2.44 13.87
CA ILE A 265 22.19 3.48 12.97
C ILE A 265 20.72 3.78 13.29
N ILE A 266 19.89 2.75 13.40
CA ILE A 266 18.46 2.88 13.65
C ILE A 266 18.21 3.57 15.00
N THR A 267 18.85 3.12 16.07
CA THR A 267 18.64 3.71 17.40
C THR A 267 19.25 5.09 17.58
N ALA A 268 20.32 5.42 16.86
CA ALA A 268 20.89 6.75 16.83
C ALA A 268 19.96 7.77 16.13
N THR A 269 19.12 7.30 15.19
CA THR A 269 18.26 8.18 14.38
C THR A 269 16.79 8.22 14.84
N LEU A 270 16.28 7.11 15.35
CA LEU A 270 14.88 6.97 15.80
C LEU A 270 14.74 6.99 17.34
N GLY A 271 15.83 6.81 18.08
CA GLY A 271 15.80 6.60 19.54
C GLY A 271 15.77 5.13 19.93
N VAL A 272 15.95 4.85 21.21
CA VAL A 272 15.89 3.48 21.77
C VAL A 272 14.44 3.20 22.19
N PRO A 273 13.77 2.23 21.58
CA PRO A 273 12.39 1.90 21.92
C PRO A 273 12.32 1.09 23.22
N PRO A 274 11.20 1.12 23.94
CA PRO A 274 10.93 0.06 24.92
C PRO A 274 10.90 -1.29 24.18
N LEU A 275 11.61 -2.29 24.70
CA LEU A 275 11.62 -3.62 24.09
C LEU A 275 10.24 -4.28 24.26
N ALA A 276 9.91 -5.25 23.40
CA ALA A 276 8.59 -5.89 23.37
C ALA A 276 8.12 -6.46 24.72
N HIS A 277 9.07 -6.85 25.59
CA HIS A 277 8.84 -7.41 26.92
C HIS A 277 9.38 -6.53 28.07
N GLU A 278 9.74 -5.29 27.77
CA GLU A 278 10.15 -4.29 28.76
C GLU A 278 8.94 -3.43 29.15
N SER A 279 8.70 -3.31 30.46
CA SER A 279 7.56 -2.56 30.97
C SER A 279 7.75 -1.06 30.83
N PHE A 280 6.70 -0.37 30.41
CA PHE A 280 6.59 1.08 30.42
C PHE A 280 5.36 1.52 31.23
N THR A 281 5.33 2.77 31.63
CA THR A 281 4.18 3.40 32.29
C THR A 281 3.64 4.51 31.41
N TRP A 282 2.32 4.61 31.31
CA TRP A 282 1.62 5.63 30.56
C TRP A 282 0.51 6.25 31.41
N ASP A 283 0.65 7.56 31.66
CA ASP A 283 -0.36 8.37 32.34
C ASP A 283 -1.19 9.12 31.30
N TYR A 284 -2.51 9.14 31.49
CA TYR A 284 -3.42 9.82 30.57
C TYR A 284 -4.67 10.33 31.28
N TYR A 285 -5.34 11.29 30.63
CA TYR A 285 -6.66 11.73 31.01
C TYR A 285 -7.70 11.15 30.07
N ASP A 286 -8.84 10.70 30.63
CA ASP A 286 -10.02 10.41 29.80
C ASP A 286 -10.71 11.73 29.37
N LYS A 287 -11.73 11.64 28.50
CA LYS A 287 -12.46 12.82 28.01
C LYS A 287 -13.19 13.59 29.12
N ASP A 288 -13.43 12.98 30.27
CA ASP A 288 -14.07 13.57 31.44
C ASP A 288 -13.06 14.22 32.39
N GLY A 289 -11.76 14.23 32.01
CA GLY A 289 -10.66 14.83 32.77
C GLY A 289 -10.19 14.01 33.96
N LYS A 290 -10.57 12.73 34.04
CA LYS A 290 -10.12 11.84 35.11
C LYS A 290 -8.74 11.26 34.76
N PRO A 291 -7.76 11.32 35.69
CA PRO A 291 -6.43 10.75 35.46
C PRO A 291 -6.44 9.22 35.57
N HIS A 292 -5.66 8.58 34.75
CA HIS A 292 -5.46 7.14 34.73
C HIS A 292 -3.98 6.83 34.51
N THR A 293 -3.53 5.69 35.01
CA THR A 293 -2.19 5.13 34.77
C THR A 293 -2.32 3.71 34.28
N TRP A 294 -1.59 3.37 33.25
CA TRP A 294 -1.42 2.00 32.76
C TRP A 294 0.07 1.63 32.78
N SER A 295 0.39 0.40 33.19
CA SER A 295 1.77 -0.13 33.19
C SER A 295 1.77 -1.56 32.65
N GLY A 296 2.76 -1.89 31.87
CA GLY A 296 2.96 -3.20 31.26
C GLY A 296 3.90 -3.13 30.07
N THR A 297 4.06 -4.23 29.36
CA THR A 297 4.90 -4.32 28.15
C THR A 297 4.14 -3.91 26.90
N PRO A 298 4.83 -3.53 25.79
CA PRO A 298 4.17 -3.23 24.51
C PRO A 298 3.26 -4.36 24.01
N VAL A 299 3.66 -5.62 24.17
CA VAL A 299 2.86 -6.78 23.80
C VAL A 299 1.61 -6.93 24.70
N GLU A 300 1.75 -6.68 26.00
CA GLU A 300 0.59 -6.68 26.92
C GLU A 300 -0.36 -5.53 26.61
N TYR A 301 0.15 -4.35 26.26
CA TYR A 301 -0.67 -3.21 25.85
C TYR A 301 -1.51 -3.56 24.61
N TYR A 302 -0.87 -4.09 23.57
CA TYR A 302 -1.57 -4.56 22.37
C TYR A 302 -2.65 -5.60 22.72
N LYS A 303 -2.32 -6.62 23.49
CA LYS A 303 -3.27 -7.67 23.93
C LYS A 303 -4.42 -7.11 24.77
N ALA A 304 -4.13 -6.17 25.67
CA ALA A 304 -5.15 -5.57 26.55
C ALA A 304 -6.15 -4.71 25.77
N PHE A 305 -5.69 -3.99 24.76
CA PHE A 305 -6.50 -2.99 24.05
C PHE A 305 -6.86 -3.36 22.61
N SER A 306 -6.41 -4.52 22.09
CA SER A 306 -6.87 -5.02 20.78
C SER A 306 -8.38 -5.29 20.80
N ASN A 307 -9.02 -5.10 19.65
CA ASN A 307 -10.42 -5.42 19.45
C ASN A 307 -10.63 -6.94 19.46
N LYS A 308 -11.28 -7.47 20.49
CA LYS A 308 -11.51 -8.92 20.62
C LYS A 308 -12.58 -9.46 19.69
N GLN A 309 -13.50 -8.61 19.24
CA GLN A 309 -14.55 -9.00 18.29
C GLN A 309 -14.02 -9.03 16.85
N TYR A 310 -13.09 -8.16 16.52
CA TYR A 310 -12.48 -8.02 15.20
C TYR A 310 -10.97 -7.89 15.33
N PRO A 311 -10.25 -8.98 15.69
CA PRO A 311 -8.82 -8.91 15.89
C PRO A 311 -8.08 -8.63 14.58
N ALA A 312 -6.99 -7.86 14.65
CA ALA A 312 -6.17 -7.58 13.48
C ALA A 312 -5.61 -8.87 12.84
N VAL A 313 -5.24 -9.84 13.67
CA VAL A 313 -4.71 -11.15 13.25
C VAL A 313 -5.73 -11.98 12.46
N ASP A 314 -7.03 -11.79 12.70
CA ASP A 314 -8.12 -12.47 12.00
C ASP A 314 -8.66 -11.68 10.81
N SER A 315 -8.01 -10.57 10.47
CA SER A 315 -8.33 -9.79 9.28
C SER A 315 -7.40 -10.16 8.12
N PHE A 316 -7.90 -10.08 6.91
CA PHE A 316 -7.16 -10.41 5.69
C PHE A 316 -7.50 -9.46 4.55
N SER A 317 -6.65 -9.45 3.52
CA SER A 317 -6.77 -8.55 2.38
C SER A 317 -7.64 -9.15 1.28
N LEU A 318 -8.74 -8.47 0.96
CA LEU A 318 -9.44 -8.61 -0.31
C LEU A 318 -8.78 -7.66 -1.31
N ILE A 319 -8.46 -8.14 -2.51
CA ILE A 319 -7.95 -7.30 -3.58
C ILE A 319 -8.87 -7.37 -4.81
N ASN A 320 -8.79 -6.32 -5.64
CA ASN A 320 -9.38 -6.32 -6.97
C ASN A 320 -8.29 -6.10 -8.00
N ASP A 321 -7.78 -7.21 -8.53
CA ASP A 321 -6.82 -7.26 -9.63
C ASP A 321 -7.47 -7.95 -10.84
N PRO A 322 -8.00 -7.20 -11.80
CA PRO A 322 -8.72 -7.77 -12.94
C PRO A 322 -7.81 -8.49 -13.96
N ARG A 323 -6.49 -8.51 -13.79
CA ARG A 323 -5.55 -9.30 -14.61
C ARG A 323 -5.57 -10.79 -14.23
N ASN A 324 -5.96 -11.09 -12.98
CA ASN A 324 -5.87 -12.39 -12.39
C ASN A 324 -7.25 -12.98 -12.08
N GLU A 325 -7.35 -14.33 -12.00
CA GLU A 325 -8.60 -15.01 -11.67
C GLU A 325 -9.15 -14.58 -10.32
N TYR A 326 -10.45 -14.33 -10.25
CA TYR A 326 -11.16 -14.06 -9.01
C TYR A 326 -11.39 -15.32 -8.20
N SER A 327 -11.70 -15.14 -6.91
CA SER A 327 -11.89 -16.23 -5.94
C SER A 327 -10.68 -17.16 -5.82
N LYS A 328 -9.49 -16.58 -5.93
CA LYS A 328 -8.19 -17.23 -5.76
C LYS A 328 -7.33 -16.49 -4.74
N LEU A 329 -6.43 -17.24 -4.10
CA LEU A 329 -5.44 -16.72 -3.17
C LEU A 329 -4.13 -16.46 -3.90
N TYR A 330 -3.56 -15.27 -3.67
CA TYR A 330 -2.29 -14.83 -4.26
C TYR A 330 -1.30 -14.41 -3.20
N THR A 331 -0.05 -14.51 -3.54
CA THR A 331 1.08 -13.90 -2.84
C THR A 331 2.11 -13.42 -3.86
N VAL A 332 2.99 -12.53 -3.45
CA VAL A 332 4.12 -12.10 -4.28
C VAL A 332 5.39 -12.71 -3.71
N ASP A 333 6.22 -13.30 -4.57
CA ASP A 333 7.47 -13.92 -4.15
C ASP A 333 8.37 -12.91 -3.43
N ARG A 334 8.94 -13.32 -2.30
CA ARG A 334 9.85 -12.52 -1.48
C ARG A 334 9.29 -11.19 -0.94
N LEU A 335 7.97 -11.04 -0.92
CA LEU A 335 7.31 -9.90 -0.31
C LEU A 335 7.09 -10.17 1.19
N GLY A 336 7.74 -9.39 2.04
CA GLY A 336 7.62 -9.53 3.49
C GLY A 336 8.54 -8.58 4.25
N ASN A 337 8.39 -8.53 5.56
CA ASN A 337 9.23 -7.73 6.44
C ASN A 337 9.85 -8.52 7.61
N LEU A 338 9.24 -9.60 8.03
CA LEU A 338 9.71 -10.43 9.15
C LEU A 338 10.11 -11.82 8.63
N TRP A 339 11.35 -12.21 8.84
CA TRP A 339 11.82 -13.55 8.48
C TRP A 339 11.14 -14.63 9.32
N GLY A 340 10.50 -15.58 8.66
CA GLY A 340 9.67 -16.60 9.34
C GLY A 340 8.31 -16.08 9.81
N GLY A 341 7.96 -14.84 9.51
CA GLY A 341 6.65 -14.29 9.80
C GLY A 341 5.56 -14.74 8.83
N ARG A 342 4.35 -14.26 9.07
CA ARG A 342 3.20 -14.52 8.20
C ARG A 342 3.44 -13.89 6.81
N PRO A 343 3.20 -14.63 5.72
CA PRO A 343 3.35 -14.09 4.37
C PRO A 343 2.26 -13.06 4.06
N VAL A 344 2.54 -12.17 3.11
CA VAL A 344 1.50 -11.30 2.55
C VAL A 344 0.58 -12.12 1.66
N LEU A 345 -0.71 -12.14 1.97
CA LEU A 345 -1.73 -12.93 1.27
C LEU A 345 -2.88 -12.05 0.80
N TYR A 346 -3.33 -12.30 -0.42
CA TYR A 346 -4.42 -11.58 -1.07
C TYR A 346 -5.48 -12.52 -1.59
N VAL A 347 -6.74 -12.31 -1.23
CA VAL A 347 -7.87 -12.96 -1.91
C VAL A 347 -8.37 -12.04 -3.00
N ASN A 348 -8.15 -12.42 -4.26
CA ASN A 348 -8.63 -11.65 -5.41
C ASN A 348 -10.13 -11.88 -5.63
N THR A 349 -10.86 -10.80 -5.80
CA THR A 349 -12.32 -10.87 -5.98
C THR A 349 -12.85 -9.67 -6.76
N GLU A 350 -14.11 -9.75 -7.17
CA GLU A 350 -14.85 -8.68 -7.81
C GLU A 350 -14.94 -7.45 -6.90
N ILE A 351 -14.93 -6.25 -7.50
CA ILE A 351 -14.91 -4.98 -6.77
C ILE A 351 -16.13 -4.82 -5.85
N GLU A 352 -17.26 -5.41 -6.20
CA GLU A 352 -18.49 -5.36 -5.41
C GLU A 352 -18.33 -6.04 -4.04
N ASN A 353 -17.50 -7.07 -3.92
CA ASN A 353 -17.22 -7.70 -2.64
C ASN A 353 -16.43 -6.79 -1.71
N LEU A 354 -15.51 -5.97 -2.25
CA LEU A 354 -14.80 -4.95 -1.48
C LEU A 354 -15.77 -3.88 -0.97
N LYS A 355 -16.65 -3.36 -1.85
CA LYS A 355 -17.67 -2.35 -1.51
C LYS A 355 -18.62 -2.86 -0.42
N ASN A 356 -19.14 -4.08 -0.58
CA ASN A 356 -20.03 -4.72 0.38
C ASN A 356 -19.36 -4.94 1.75
N ALA A 357 -18.07 -5.31 1.76
CA ALA A 357 -17.29 -5.45 2.99
C ALA A 357 -17.19 -4.11 3.73
N ILE A 358 -16.89 -3.01 3.02
CA ILE A 358 -16.83 -1.67 3.61
C ILE A 358 -18.16 -1.29 4.28
N VAL A 359 -19.28 -1.45 3.57
CA VAL A 359 -20.61 -1.11 4.11
C VAL A 359 -20.90 -1.91 5.38
N LYS A 360 -20.59 -3.22 5.39
CA LYS A 360 -20.76 -4.07 6.59
C LYS A 360 -19.88 -3.63 7.74
N MET A 361 -18.60 -3.31 7.47
CA MET A 361 -17.64 -2.89 8.49
C MET A 361 -18.06 -1.56 9.12
N ILE A 362 -18.41 -0.55 8.33
CA ILE A 362 -18.85 0.76 8.85
C ILE A 362 -20.13 0.61 9.69
N LYS A 363 -21.12 -0.21 9.24
CA LYS A 363 -22.33 -0.53 10.03
C LYS A 363 -21.99 -1.26 11.33
N ALA A 364 -20.92 -2.05 11.37
CA ALA A 364 -20.42 -2.72 12.57
C ALA A 364 -19.53 -1.82 13.45
N GLY A 365 -19.39 -0.53 13.11
CA GLY A 365 -18.56 0.43 13.84
C GLY A 365 -17.06 0.20 13.66
N GLN A 366 -16.63 -0.45 12.55
CA GLN A 366 -15.24 -0.75 12.27
C GLN A 366 -14.69 0.16 11.17
N PRO A 367 -13.59 0.90 11.42
CA PRO A 367 -12.85 1.60 10.38
C PRO A 367 -12.19 0.60 9.42
N VAL A 368 -12.01 1.00 8.16
CA VAL A 368 -11.57 0.10 7.09
C VAL A 368 -10.23 0.53 6.54
N PHE A 369 -9.18 -0.27 6.75
CA PHE A 369 -7.91 -0.11 6.05
C PHE A 369 -8.10 -0.42 4.57
N PHE A 370 -7.60 0.44 3.68
CA PHE A 370 -7.60 0.21 2.24
C PHE A 370 -6.34 0.74 1.57
N GLY A 371 -5.97 0.11 0.45
CA GLY A 371 -4.84 0.50 -0.39
C GLY A 371 -5.29 0.95 -1.78
N CYS A 372 -4.70 2.02 -2.29
CA CYS A 372 -5.10 2.66 -3.55
C CYS A 372 -3.93 3.35 -4.26
N ASP A 373 -4.18 3.82 -5.49
CA ASP A 373 -3.31 4.75 -6.21
C ASP A 373 -3.81 6.19 -6.02
N VAL A 374 -3.42 6.81 -4.91
CA VAL A 374 -3.93 8.13 -4.50
C VAL A 374 -3.54 9.26 -5.45
N GLY A 375 -2.50 9.08 -6.27
CA GLY A 375 -2.02 10.09 -7.22
C GLY A 375 -2.94 10.33 -8.42
N GLN A 376 -3.86 9.41 -8.67
CA GLN A 376 -4.75 9.42 -9.83
C GLN A 376 -6.02 10.23 -9.54
N PHE A 377 -6.33 11.22 -10.38
CA PHE A 377 -7.56 12.03 -10.29
C PHE A 377 -7.93 12.46 -8.87
N SER A 378 -6.94 12.98 -8.15
CA SER A 378 -7.04 13.39 -6.75
C SER A 378 -6.48 14.81 -6.59
N ASN A 379 -7.06 15.58 -5.67
CA ASN A 379 -6.57 16.92 -5.31
C ASN A 379 -6.43 17.03 -3.80
N THR A 380 -5.21 17.04 -3.32
CA THR A 380 -4.87 17.08 -1.89
C THR A 380 -5.43 18.31 -1.16
N PRO A 381 -5.30 19.55 -1.69
CA PRO A 381 -5.84 20.74 -0.99
C PRO A 381 -7.35 20.69 -0.75
N SER A 382 -8.14 20.17 -1.72
CA SER A 382 -9.59 20.06 -1.57
C SER A 382 -10.05 18.74 -0.93
N GLY A 383 -9.19 17.73 -0.86
CA GLY A 383 -9.53 16.42 -0.35
C GLY A 383 -10.54 15.67 -1.23
N ILE A 384 -10.48 15.86 -2.54
CA ILE A 384 -11.41 15.21 -3.47
C ILE A 384 -10.67 14.15 -4.28
N MET A 385 -11.28 12.96 -4.39
CA MET A 385 -10.85 11.80 -5.17
C MET A 385 -12.01 11.40 -6.08
N ASP A 386 -12.00 11.90 -7.33
CA ASP A 386 -13.07 11.69 -8.31
C ASP A 386 -12.51 11.59 -9.72
N THR A 387 -12.91 10.58 -10.49
CA THR A 387 -12.51 10.40 -11.91
C THR A 387 -12.91 11.56 -12.81
N ALA A 388 -13.94 12.32 -12.45
CA ALA A 388 -14.40 13.51 -13.14
C ALA A 388 -13.70 14.81 -12.69
N LEU A 389 -12.75 14.73 -11.76
CA LEU A 389 -12.13 15.91 -11.11
C LEU A 389 -11.35 16.78 -12.10
N HIS A 390 -10.69 16.18 -13.10
CA HIS A 390 -9.85 16.89 -14.06
C HIS A 390 -10.34 16.72 -15.50
N GLN A 391 -10.61 17.82 -16.18
CA GLN A 391 -11.12 17.87 -17.56
C GLN A 391 -9.98 17.71 -18.60
N ILE A 392 -9.14 16.68 -18.43
CA ILE A 392 -7.93 16.45 -19.23
C ILE A 392 -8.28 16.14 -20.68
N GLU A 393 -9.19 15.20 -20.92
CA GLU A 393 -9.56 14.74 -22.25
C GLU A 393 -10.06 15.89 -23.14
N GLY A 394 -10.95 16.73 -22.57
CA GLY A 394 -11.50 17.89 -23.28
C GLY A 394 -10.46 18.97 -23.56
N ALA A 395 -9.56 19.25 -22.62
CA ALA A 395 -8.55 20.30 -22.78
C ALA A 395 -7.46 19.95 -23.80
N PHE A 396 -7.06 18.68 -23.85
CA PHE A 396 -6.00 18.22 -24.76
C PHE A 396 -6.53 17.52 -26.02
N ASN A 397 -7.85 17.39 -26.17
CA ASN A 397 -8.50 16.65 -27.25
C ASN A 397 -7.93 15.23 -27.45
N ILE A 398 -7.82 14.49 -26.35
CA ILE A 398 -7.30 13.12 -26.29
C ILE A 398 -8.30 12.21 -25.60
N LYS A 399 -8.02 10.90 -25.61
CA LYS A 399 -8.75 9.90 -24.83
C LYS A 399 -7.78 9.16 -23.92
N LEU A 400 -8.18 8.95 -22.66
CA LEU A 400 -7.50 8.14 -21.69
C LEU A 400 -8.16 6.76 -21.68
N GLY A 401 -7.65 5.82 -22.50
CA GLY A 401 -8.35 4.57 -22.83
C GLY A 401 -7.94 3.35 -22.02
N LEU A 402 -6.96 3.45 -21.09
CA LEU A 402 -6.49 2.28 -20.32
C LEU A 402 -7.51 1.83 -19.28
N THR A 403 -7.87 0.56 -19.33
CA THR A 403 -8.64 -0.09 -18.27
C THR A 403 -7.79 -0.28 -16.99
N LYS A 404 -8.42 -0.58 -15.86
CA LYS A 404 -7.72 -0.90 -14.59
C LYS A 404 -6.71 -2.03 -14.78
N ALA A 405 -7.06 -3.08 -15.54
CA ALA A 405 -6.16 -4.19 -15.84
C ALA A 405 -4.94 -3.72 -16.65
N GLU A 406 -5.15 -2.96 -17.69
CA GLU A 406 -4.09 -2.45 -18.58
C GLU A 406 -3.15 -1.50 -17.83
N ARG A 407 -3.70 -0.60 -16.98
CA ARG A 407 -2.84 0.25 -16.13
C ARG A 407 -1.90 -0.54 -15.25
N LEU A 408 -2.39 -1.63 -14.63
CA LEU A 408 -1.54 -2.53 -13.85
C LEU A 408 -0.50 -3.25 -14.74
N GLN A 409 -0.88 -3.69 -15.95
CA GLN A 409 0.04 -4.39 -16.87
C GLN A 409 1.22 -3.54 -17.33
N VAL A 410 0.98 -2.24 -17.55
CA VAL A 410 2.01 -1.33 -18.05
C VAL A 410 2.65 -0.47 -16.94
N ASN A 411 2.39 -0.78 -15.68
CA ASN A 411 2.87 -0.04 -14.50
C ASN A 411 2.45 1.45 -14.48
N GLU A 412 1.30 1.80 -15.09
CA GLU A 412 0.69 3.13 -15.00
C GLU A 412 0.00 3.35 -13.66
N SER A 413 -0.40 2.28 -12.98
CA SER A 413 -1.04 2.32 -11.67
C SER A 413 -0.54 1.19 -10.79
N SER A 414 -0.40 1.48 -9.49
CA SER A 414 -0.08 0.49 -8.47
C SER A 414 -0.58 0.98 -7.11
N MET A 415 -0.54 0.11 -6.10
CA MET A 415 -0.92 0.49 -4.74
C MET A 415 0.18 1.35 -4.12
N THR A 416 -0.02 2.68 -4.09
CA THR A 416 0.98 3.66 -3.66
C THR A 416 0.70 4.25 -2.29
N HIS A 417 -0.52 4.07 -1.75
CA HIS A 417 -0.93 4.70 -0.51
C HIS A 417 -1.99 3.90 0.24
N ALA A 418 -1.90 3.89 1.57
CA ALA A 418 -2.88 3.28 2.45
C ALA A 418 -3.55 4.34 3.33
N MET A 419 -4.87 4.25 3.48
CA MET A 419 -5.71 5.15 4.24
C MET A 419 -6.82 4.38 4.97
N VAL A 420 -7.72 5.11 5.64
CA VAL A 420 -8.83 4.51 6.40
C VAL A 420 -10.18 5.08 5.95
N ILE A 421 -11.13 4.20 5.58
CA ILE A 421 -12.52 4.62 5.35
C ILE A 421 -13.25 4.65 6.70
N THR A 422 -13.93 5.78 6.98
CA THR A 422 -14.61 6.05 8.25
C THR A 422 -16.11 6.36 8.09
N ALA A 423 -16.59 6.52 6.85
CA ALA A 423 -18.00 6.65 6.53
C ALA A 423 -18.28 6.26 5.08
N VAL A 424 -19.51 5.91 4.78
CA VAL A 424 -20.03 5.64 3.44
C VAL A 424 -21.40 6.29 3.27
N HIS A 425 -21.65 6.88 2.12
CA HIS A 425 -22.98 7.27 1.69
C HIS A 425 -23.57 6.18 0.81
N VAL A 426 -24.60 5.54 1.29
CA VAL A 426 -25.32 4.48 0.57
C VAL A 426 -26.59 5.10 -0.01
N ASP A 427 -26.80 4.95 -1.33
CA ASP A 427 -28.05 5.36 -1.97
C ASP A 427 -29.22 4.54 -1.41
N PRO A 428 -30.24 5.18 -0.83
CA PRO A 428 -31.37 4.47 -0.23
C PRO A 428 -32.21 3.65 -1.24
N ALA A 429 -32.19 4.01 -2.52
CA ALA A 429 -33.00 3.35 -3.55
C ALA A 429 -32.30 2.07 -4.07
N SER A 430 -31.02 2.13 -4.36
CA SER A 430 -30.24 1.01 -4.91
C SER A 430 -29.53 0.18 -3.84
N GLY A 431 -29.29 0.75 -2.65
CA GLY A 431 -28.49 0.14 -1.60
C GLY A 431 -26.97 0.14 -1.90
N GLN A 432 -26.55 0.82 -2.97
CA GLN A 432 -25.17 0.85 -3.41
C GLN A 432 -24.40 2.05 -2.83
N PRO A 433 -23.11 1.93 -2.55
CA PRO A 433 -22.27 3.06 -2.19
C PRO A 433 -22.21 4.11 -3.30
N VAL A 434 -22.17 5.39 -2.90
CA VAL A 434 -22.05 6.53 -3.82
C VAL A 434 -20.71 7.25 -3.57
N ARG A 435 -20.32 7.37 -2.30
CA ARG A 435 -19.08 8.02 -1.88
C ARG A 435 -18.65 7.56 -0.49
N TYR A 436 -17.36 7.76 -0.19
CA TYR A 436 -16.72 7.35 1.06
C TYR A 436 -16.01 8.53 1.72
N ARG A 437 -16.02 8.58 3.06
CA ARG A 437 -15.13 9.48 3.82
C ARG A 437 -13.85 8.74 4.15
N VAL A 438 -12.75 9.34 3.75
CA VAL A 438 -11.40 8.82 3.94
C VAL A 438 -10.68 9.66 5.00
N GLU A 439 -10.11 9.01 6.01
CA GLU A 439 -9.17 9.59 6.95
C GLU A 439 -7.76 9.38 6.39
N ASN A 440 -7.08 10.48 6.04
CA ASN A 440 -5.74 10.46 5.50
C ASN A 440 -4.71 10.77 6.60
N SER A 441 -3.44 10.47 6.35
CA SER A 441 -2.30 10.70 7.25
C SER A 441 -1.39 11.84 6.77
N TRP A 442 -1.96 12.93 6.26
CA TRP A 442 -1.21 14.10 5.78
C TRP A 442 -1.45 15.36 6.64
N GLY A 443 -2.00 15.18 7.84
CA GLY A 443 -2.31 16.25 8.76
C GLY A 443 -3.64 16.94 8.49
N PRO A 444 -4.05 17.86 9.38
CA PRO A 444 -5.36 18.52 9.32
C PRO A 444 -5.45 19.68 8.31
N ASP A 445 -4.33 20.10 7.71
CA ASP A 445 -4.27 21.29 6.85
C ASP A 445 -4.70 21.00 5.39
N VAL A 446 -5.02 19.75 5.07
CA VAL A 446 -5.47 19.29 3.73
C VAL A 446 -6.87 18.73 3.79
N GLY A 447 -7.60 18.81 2.66
CA GLY A 447 -8.98 18.34 2.57
C GLY A 447 -9.92 19.02 3.58
N ASP A 448 -10.96 18.30 4.02
CA ASP A 448 -11.85 18.74 5.12
C ASP A 448 -11.21 18.35 6.47
N LYS A 449 -10.28 19.16 6.98
CA LYS A 449 -9.55 18.90 8.24
C LYS A 449 -8.90 17.52 8.27
N GLY A 450 -8.20 17.15 7.18
CA GLY A 450 -7.52 15.88 7.03
C GLY A 450 -8.39 14.74 6.48
N TYR A 451 -9.69 14.96 6.29
CA TYR A 451 -10.58 14.00 5.65
C TYR A 451 -10.76 14.29 4.16
N PHE A 452 -10.86 13.21 3.37
CA PHE A 452 -11.09 13.27 1.94
C PHE A 452 -12.46 12.66 1.62
N VAL A 453 -13.05 13.08 0.50
CA VAL A 453 -14.21 12.44 -0.12
C VAL A 453 -13.75 11.68 -1.35
N MET A 454 -14.16 10.43 -1.46
CA MET A 454 -13.84 9.53 -2.56
C MET A 454 -15.15 9.07 -3.21
N THR A 455 -15.30 9.28 -4.52
CA THR A 455 -16.48 8.80 -5.26
C THR A 455 -16.41 7.29 -5.49
N ASP A 456 -17.56 6.63 -5.69
CA ASP A 456 -17.60 5.20 -5.96
C ASP A 456 -16.93 4.84 -7.30
N LYS A 457 -17.03 5.70 -8.31
CA LYS A 457 -16.31 5.54 -9.59
C LYS A 457 -14.80 5.57 -9.41
N TRP A 458 -14.29 6.48 -8.56
CA TRP A 458 -12.88 6.52 -8.25
C TRP A 458 -12.44 5.26 -7.49
N PHE A 459 -13.27 4.79 -6.56
CA PHE A 459 -13.03 3.54 -5.84
C PHE A 459 -12.86 2.36 -6.80
N GLU A 460 -13.75 2.21 -7.79
CA GLU A 460 -13.67 1.13 -8.79
C GLU A 460 -12.35 1.14 -9.56
N GLU A 461 -11.87 2.31 -9.94
CA GLU A 461 -10.71 2.46 -10.81
C GLU A 461 -9.37 2.37 -10.06
N PHE A 462 -9.27 2.89 -8.83
CA PHE A 462 -7.99 3.13 -8.17
C PHE A 462 -7.84 2.49 -6.79
N VAL A 463 -8.87 1.85 -6.24
CA VAL A 463 -8.73 1.03 -5.04
C VAL A 463 -8.39 -0.40 -5.42
N PHE A 464 -7.32 -0.92 -4.82
CA PHE A 464 -6.83 -2.27 -5.08
C PHE A 464 -7.02 -3.22 -3.91
N GLN A 465 -7.09 -2.72 -2.67
CA GLN A 465 -7.13 -3.53 -1.46
C GLN A 465 -8.11 -2.97 -0.43
N VAL A 466 -8.82 -3.88 0.23
CA VAL A 466 -9.60 -3.62 1.45
C VAL A 466 -9.30 -4.72 2.45
N VAL A 467 -9.00 -4.36 3.69
CA VAL A 467 -8.79 -5.32 4.77
C VAL A 467 -10.09 -5.57 5.51
N VAL A 468 -10.46 -6.82 5.66
CA VAL A 468 -11.73 -7.23 6.26
C VAL A 468 -11.52 -8.31 7.33
N PRO A 469 -12.18 -8.22 8.51
CA PRO A 469 -12.24 -9.31 9.47
C PRO A 469 -12.97 -10.51 8.88
N LYS A 470 -12.49 -11.73 9.13
CA LYS A 470 -13.12 -12.97 8.65
C LYS A 470 -14.63 -13.06 8.95
N THR A 471 -15.04 -12.53 10.10
CA THR A 471 -16.46 -12.54 10.54
C THR A 471 -17.38 -11.63 9.73
N LEU A 472 -16.82 -10.61 9.04
CA LEU A 472 -17.56 -9.67 8.21
C LEU A 472 -17.39 -9.91 6.71
N ALA A 473 -16.43 -10.75 6.32
CA ALA A 473 -16.17 -11.13 4.94
C ALA A 473 -17.22 -12.14 4.41
N PRO A 474 -17.40 -12.24 3.08
CA PRO A 474 -18.13 -13.34 2.47
C PRO A 474 -17.50 -14.70 2.83
N LYS A 475 -18.32 -15.66 3.23
CA LYS A 475 -17.84 -16.98 3.72
C LYS A 475 -17.04 -17.76 2.67
N GLU A 476 -17.38 -17.61 1.40
CA GLU A 476 -16.67 -18.20 0.27
C GLU A 476 -15.24 -17.64 0.15
N LEU A 477 -15.05 -16.35 0.36
CA LEU A 477 -13.72 -15.73 0.31
C LEU A 477 -12.87 -16.06 1.56
N VAL A 478 -13.51 -16.25 2.72
CA VAL A 478 -12.83 -16.78 3.91
C VAL A 478 -12.30 -18.20 3.65
N LYS A 479 -13.09 -19.06 3.00
CA LYS A 479 -12.64 -20.41 2.61
C LYS A 479 -11.46 -20.37 1.64
N VAL A 480 -11.46 -19.45 0.67
CA VAL A 480 -10.32 -19.24 -0.23
C VAL A 480 -9.08 -18.85 0.55
N TYR A 481 -9.21 -17.92 1.49
CA TYR A 481 -8.09 -17.51 2.35
C TYR A 481 -7.55 -18.67 3.21
N GLU A 482 -8.44 -19.47 3.80
CA GLU A 482 -8.10 -20.58 4.71
C GLU A 482 -7.62 -21.83 3.98
N SER A 483 -7.87 -21.97 2.68
CA SER A 483 -7.37 -23.10 1.90
C SER A 483 -5.84 -23.18 1.85
N GLY A 484 -5.19 -22.01 1.93
CA GLY A 484 -3.73 -21.89 1.81
C GLY A 484 -3.18 -22.16 0.40
N GLU A 485 -4.02 -22.59 -0.55
CA GLU A 485 -3.64 -22.81 -1.94
C GLU A 485 -3.44 -21.48 -2.66
N LYS A 486 -2.20 -21.06 -2.81
CA LYS A 486 -1.84 -19.74 -3.33
C LYS A 486 -1.10 -19.82 -4.66
N THR A 487 -1.42 -18.89 -5.54
CA THR A 487 -0.61 -18.57 -6.72
C THR A 487 0.47 -17.55 -6.33
N VAL A 488 1.72 -17.83 -6.68
CA VAL A 488 2.86 -16.97 -6.38
C VAL A 488 3.13 -16.09 -7.59
N LEU A 489 2.96 -14.78 -7.43
CA LEU A 489 3.31 -13.78 -8.43
C LEU A 489 4.81 -13.44 -8.35
N PRO A 490 5.45 -13.02 -9.44
CA PRO A 490 6.86 -12.68 -9.42
C PRO A 490 7.14 -11.45 -8.54
N PRO A 491 8.38 -11.26 -8.02
CA PRO A 491 8.72 -10.14 -7.14
C PRO A 491 8.39 -8.75 -7.72
N TRP A 492 8.43 -8.61 -9.04
CA TRP A 492 8.15 -7.37 -9.78
C TRP A 492 6.69 -7.21 -10.21
N ASP A 493 5.79 -8.03 -9.72
CA ASP A 493 4.35 -7.83 -9.99
C ASP A 493 3.85 -6.55 -9.32
N PRO A 494 3.00 -5.74 -9.97
CA PRO A 494 2.40 -4.53 -9.38
C PRO A 494 1.70 -4.76 -8.03
N MET A 495 1.19 -5.98 -7.76
CA MET A 495 0.63 -6.33 -6.45
C MET A 495 1.68 -6.49 -5.35
N GLY A 496 2.98 -6.47 -5.70
CA GLY A 496 4.10 -6.37 -4.77
C GLY A 496 4.43 -4.94 -4.36
N SER A 497 3.74 -3.95 -4.91
CA SER A 497 3.89 -2.55 -4.51
C SER A 497 3.58 -2.37 -3.03
N LEU A 498 4.37 -1.54 -2.36
CA LEU A 498 4.24 -1.25 -0.94
C LEU A 498 3.63 0.15 -0.77
N ALA A 499 2.47 0.19 -0.15
CA ALA A 499 1.75 1.43 0.15
C ALA A 499 2.44 2.27 1.22
#